data_de627f048d2b8e70561e9ec5348c10fd
#
_entry.id   de627f048d2b8e70561e9ec5348c10fd
#
_cell.length_a   1.000
_cell.length_b   1.000
_cell.length_c   1.000
_cell.angle_alpha   90.00
_cell.angle_beta   90.00
_cell.angle_gamma   90.00
#
_symmetry.space_group_name_H-M   'P 1'
#
loop_
_entity.id
_entity.type
_entity.pdbx_description
1 polymer ?
#
loop_
_entity_poly.entity_id
_entity_poly.type
_entity_poly.pdbx_seq_one_letter_code
_entity_poly.pdbx_strand_id
1 'polypeptide(L)'
;ASDVYKRQYPGMKEIEFDLGRESLFVMIDGQEINADAGSKEDRIIAAISIDDDPQVERLDCWSHKLAPGAELSRLAVHPDFQNQKIARQMLVFGMEELARRGYKSVHFLVNKLNVKALRSYAVFGFDTVGECSLFGQPFLCYEKSL
;
A
#
# COMPACT_ATOMS: atom_id res chain seq x y z
N ALA A 1 -7.54 -12.28 -20.05
CA ALA A 1 -7.29 -12.94 -18.78
C ALA A 1 -6.20 -12.22 -18.02
N SER A 2 -6.49 -11.84 -16.82
CA SER A 2 -5.48 -11.23 -15.97
C SER A 2 -4.53 -12.30 -15.48
N ASP A 3 -3.26 -12.17 -15.75
CA ASP A 3 -2.27 -12.90 -15.00
C ASP A 3 -2.29 -12.38 -13.57
N VAL A 4 -2.35 -13.27 -12.64
CA VAL A 4 -2.38 -12.92 -11.24
C VAL A 4 -1.05 -13.36 -10.61
N TYR A 5 -0.35 -12.41 -10.05
CA TYR A 5 0.80 -12.68 -9.24
C TYR A 5 0.35 -13.02 -7.82
N LYS A 6 0.65 -14.22 -7.39
CA LYS A 6 0.28 -14.67 -6.04
C LYS A 6 1.51 -14.83 -5.18
N ARG A 7 1.46 -14.29 -3.99
CA ARG A 7 2.49 -14.44 -2.98
C ARG A 7 1.84 -14.83 -1.65
N GLN A 8 2.25 -15.96 -1.10
CA GLN A 8 1.74 -16.41 0.18
C GLN A 8 2.46 -15.77 1.36
N TYR A 9 1.68 -15.45 2.38
CA TYR A 9 2.17 -15.00 3.67
C TYR A 9 1.83 -16.03 4.75
N PRO A 10 2.55 -16.03 5.89
CA PRO A 10 2.21 -16.90 7.00
C PRO A 10 0.74 -16.75 7.42
N GLY A 11 0.07 -17.84 7.68
CA GLY A 11 -1.34 -17.85 8.04
C GLY A 11 -2.30 -17.95 6.86
N MET A 12 -1.84 -18.45 5.72
CA MET A 12 -2.66 -18.72 4.53
C MET A 12 -3.23 -17.47 3.86
N LYS A 13 -2.53 -16.36 3.95
CA LYS A 13 -2.89 -15.13 3.28
C LYS A 13 -2.12 -15.00 1.99
N GLU A 14 -2.81 -14.62 0.93
CA GLU A 14 -2.22 -14.40 -0.38
C GLU A 14 -2.33 -12.93 -0.76
N ILE A 15 -1.31 -12.42 -1.42
CA ILE A 15 -1.38 -11.14 -2.09
C ILE A 15 -1.50 -11.41 -3.57
N GLU A 16 -2.58 -10.88 -4.13
CA GLU A 16 -2.81 -10.88 -5.57
C GLU A 16 -2.66 -9.45 -6.08
N PHE A 17 -2.07 -9.32 -7.24
CA PHE A 17 -2.09 -8.05 -7.88
C PHE A 17 -2.73 -8.13 -9.26
N ASP A 18 -3.52 -7.11 -9.58
CA ASP A 18 -4.25 -7.03 -10.84
C ASP A 18 -3.30 -6.54 -11.94
N LEU A 19 -2.85 -7.47 -12.80
CA LEU A 19 -1.93 -7.15 -13.88
C LEU A 19 -2.55 -6.27 -14.96
N GLY A 20 -3.87 -6.28 -15.10
CA GLY A 20 -4.54 -5.39 -16.04
C GLY A 20 -4.39 -3.93 -15.69
N ARG A 21 -4.22 -3.63 -14.41
CA ARG A 21 -3.99 -2.27 -13.88
C ARG A 21 -2.56 -2.04 -13.43
N GLU A 22 -1.87 -3.10 -13.06
CA GLU A 22 -0.50 -3.10 -12.52
C GLU A 22 -0.28 -2.15 -11.32
N SER A 23 -1.36 -1.69 -10.73
CA SER A 23 -1.34 -0.66 -9.70
C SER A 23 -2.11 -1.02 -8.44
N LEU A 24 -2.92 -2.07 -8.46
CA LEU A 24 -3.72 -2.48 -7.32
C LEU A 24 -3.24 -3.83 -6.80
N PHE A 25 -2.94 -3.88 -5.50
CA PHE A 25 -2.60 -5.10 -4.79
C PHE A 25 -3.66 -5.40 -3.76
N VAL A 26 -4.10 -6.65 -3.70
CA VAL A 26 -5.07 -7.09 -2.71
C VAL A 26 -4.52 -8.27 -1.93
N MET A 27 -4.81 -8.29 -0.64
CA MET A 27 -4.55 -9.45 0.21
C MET A 27 -5.85 -10.23 0.35
N ILE A 28 -5.78 -11.51 0.06
CA ILE A 28 -6.93 -12.40 0.08
C ILE A 28 -6.73 -13.41 1.20
N ASP A 29 -7.77 -13.61 1.99
CA ASP A 29 -7.83 -14.68 2.97
C ASP A 29 -8.29 -15.96 2.26
N GLY A 30 -7.31 -16.78 1.90
CA GLY A 30 -7.57 -18.08 1.32
C GLY A 30 -7.93 -19.05 2.41
N GLN A 31 -9.22 -19.23 2.69
CA GLN A 31 -9.65 -20.33 3.54
C GLN A 31 -9.52 -21.64 2.80
N GLU A 32 -8.96 -22.65 3.47
CA GLU A 32 -9.00 -24.00 2.94
C GLU A 32 -10.45 -24.40 2.65
N ILE A 33 -10.67 -24.81 1.42
CA ILE A 33 -11.98 -25.29 1.03
C ILE A 33 -12.22 -26.63 1.71
N ASN A 34 -13.28 -26.69 2.47
CA ASN A 34 -13.90 -27.97 2.74
C ASN A 34 -14.45 -28.45 1.40
N ALA A 35 -14.00 -29.60 0.91
CA ALA A 35 -14.42 -30.14 -0.38
C ALA A 35 -15.95 -30.27 -0.53
N ASP A 36 -16.64 -30.31 0.59
CA ASP A 36 -18.10 -30.41 0.65
C ASP A 36 -18.82 -29.05 0.58
N ALA A 37 -18.10 -27.95 0.65
CA ALA A 37 -18.69 -26.62 0.72
C ALA A 37 -18.87 -25.90 -0.63
N GLY A 38 -18.53 -26.53 -1.73
CA GLY A 38 -18.87 -26.12 -3.11
C GLY A 38 -18.03 -25.01 -3.66
N SER A 39 -17.97 -23.84 -3.16
CA SER A 39 -17.21 -22.74 -3.73
C SER A 39 -16.38 -22.03 -2.73
N LYS A 40 -15.15 -21.75 -3.12
CA LYS A 40 -14.25 -20.89 -2.39
C LYS A 40 -14.66 -19.43 -2.61
N GLU A 41 -15.15 -18.80 -1.58
CA GLU A 41 -15.26 -17.35 -1.58
C GLU A 41 -13.95 -16.78 -1.05
N ASP A 42 -13.13 -16.29 -1.98
CA ASP A 42 -11.95 -15.54 -1.60
C ASP A 42 -12.40 -14.20 -1.04
N ARG A 43 -11.97 -13.90 0.17
CA ARG A 43 -12.33 -12.67 0.85
C ARG A 43 -11.16 -11.69 0.78
N ILE A 44 -11.41 -10.50 0.24
CA ILE A 44 -10.42 -9.44 0.23
C ILE A 44 -10.35 -8.84 1.64
N ILE A 45 -9.17 -8.88 2.23
CA ILE A 45 -8.94 -8.38 3.60
C ILE A 45 -8.17 -7.09 3.63
N ALA A 46 -7.42 -6.78 2.60
CA ALA A 46 -6.67 -5.53 2.50
C ALA A 46 -6.37 -5.18 1.05
N ALA A 47 -6.12 -3.93 0.80
CA ALA A 47 -5.73 -3.42 -0.52
C ALA A 47 -4.76 -2.25 -0.37
N ILE A 48 -3.89 -2.09 -1.35
CA ILE A 48 -3.02 -0.93 -1.51
C ILE A 48 -2.82 -0.65 -2.99
N SER A 49 -2.72 0.63 -3.35
CA SER A 49 -2.54 1.04 -4.74
C SER A 49 -1.21 1.74 -4.95
N ILE A 50 -0.62 1.52 -6.12
CA ILE A 50 0.39 2.40 -6.69
C ILE A 50 -0.36 3.47 -7.47
N ASP A 51 -0.06 4.72 -7.22
CA ASP A 51 -0.77 5.85 -7.82
C ASP A 51 0.21 6.82 -8.47
N ASP A 52 -0.32 7.72 -9.28
CA ASP A 52 0.44 8.79 -9.94
C ASP A 52 -0.39 10.08 -9.99
N ASP A 53 -1.06 10.40 -8.91
CA ASP A 53 -1.89 11.61 -8.83
C ASP A 53 -1.05 12.85 -9.16
N PRO A 54 -1.38 13.60 -10.23
CA PRO A 54 -0.60 14.76 -10.63
C PRO A 54 -0.49 15.84 -9.55
N GLN A 55 -1.48 15.98 -8.69
CA GLN A 55 -1.43 16.97 -7.61
C GLN A 55 -0.43 16.57 -6.53
N VAL A 56 -0.24 15.28 -6.31
CA VAL A 56 0.77 14.77 -5.38
C VAL A 56 2.14 14.84 -6.01
N GLU A 57 2.28 14.40 -7.25
CA GLU A 57 3.57 14.37 -7.96
C GLU A 57 4.18 15.77 -8.19
N ARG A 58 3.34 16.80 -8.31
CA ARG A 58 3.79 18.18 -8.50
C ARG A 58 4.31 18.85 -7.23
N LEU A 59 4.14 18.25 -6.06
CA LEU A 59 4.68 18.81 -4.83
C LEU A 59 6.21 18.86 -4.93
N ASP A 60 6.79 19.97 -4.54
CA ASP A 60 8.23 20.20 -4.64
C ASP A 60 9.03 19.70 -3.45
N CYS A 61 8.38 19.02 -2.52
CA CYS A 61 9.03 18.44 -1.35
C CYS A 61 9.74 17.10 -1.63
N TRP A 62 9.41 16.42 -2.72
CA TRP A 62 10.02 15.14 -3.06
C TRP A 62 11.48 15.27 -3.49
N SER A 63 12.34 14.39 -3.02
CA SER A 63 13.76 14.45 -3.31
C SER A 63 14.09 14.02 -4.74
N HIS A 64 14.71 14.89 -5.51
CA HIS A 64 15.19 14.54 -6.85
C HIS A 64 16.26 13.46 -6.84
N LYS A 65 17.02 13.35 -5.76
CA LYS A 65 18.06 12.31 -5.62
C LYS A 65 17.48 10.92 -5.48
N LEU A 66 16.21 10.83 -5.07
CA LEU A 66 15.50 9.58 -4.88
C LEU A 66 14.56 9.25 -6.05
N ALA A 67 14.68 9.97 -7.15
CA ALA A 67 13.89 9.70 -8.34
C ALA A 67 14.44 8.47 -9.11
N PRO A 68 13.59 7.64 -9.72
CA PRO A 68 12.15 7.76 -9.74
C PRO A 68 11.49 7.28 -8.44
N GLY A 69 10.52 8.04 -7.97
CA GLY A 69 9.68 7.68 -6.83
C GLY A 69 8.28 7.27 -7.28
N ALA A 70 7.60 6.50 -6.46
CA ALA A 70 6.23 6.11 -6.72
C ALA A 70 5.35 6.40 -5.50
N GLU A 71 4.11 6.76 -5.77
CA GLU A 71 3.12 6.99 -4.74
C GLU A 71 2.45 5.68 -4.35
N LEU A 72 2.38 5.38 -3.05
CA LEU A 72 1.46 4.39 -2.51
C LEU A 72 0.25 5.11 -1.92
N SER A 73 -0.93 4.61 -2.22
CA SER A 73 -2.17 5.22 -1.77
C SER A 73 -3.23 4.17 -1.45
N ARG A 74 -4.35 4.65 -0.88
CA ARG A 74 -5.55 3.84 -0.67
C ARG A 74 -5.29 2.54 0.07
N LEU A 75 -4.41 2.59 1.08
CA LEU A 75 -4.22 1.45 1.97
C LEU A 75 -5.48 1.27 2.83
N ALA A 76 -6.12 0.14 2.69
CA ALA A 76 -7.33 -0.19 3.41
C ALA A 76 -7.25 -1.62 3.95
N VAL A 77 -7.77 -1.82 5.15
CA VAL A 77 -7.85 -3.14 5.79
C VAL A 77 -9.30 -3.37 6.21
N HIS A 78 -9.82 -4.55 5.87
CA HIS A 78 -11.17 -4.94 6.26
C HIS A 78 -11.32 -4.86 7.78
N PRO A 79 -12.45 -4.32 8.29
CA PRO A 79 -12.64 -4.11 9.73
C PRO A 79 -12.40 -5.35 10.60
N ASP A 80 -12.75 -6.53 10.12
CA ASP A 80 -12.57 -7.78 10.87
C ASP A 80 -11.09 -8.20 10.99
N PHE A 81 -10.20 -7.57 10.24
CA PHE A 81 -8.77 -7.90 10.19
C PHE A 81 -7.87 -6.76 10.67
N GLN A 82 -8.45 -5.71 11.23
CA GLN A 82 -7.67 -4.60 11.80
C GLN A 82 -6.93 -5.05 13.06
N ASN A 83 -5.85 -4.33 13.40
CA ASN A 83 -4.99 -4.62 14.55
C ASN A 83 -4.25 -5.97 14.48
N GLN A 84 -4.11 -6.55 13.28
CA GLN A 84 -3.37 -7.79 13.03
C GLN A 84 -2.10 -7.55 12.21
N LYS A 85 -1.61 -6.32 12.18
CA LYS A 85 -0.42 -5.92 11.40
C LYS A 85 -0.57 -6.13 9.88
N ILE A 86 -1.81 -6.21 9.39
CA ILE A 86 -2.09 -6.41 7.96
C ILE A 86 -1.64 -5.20 7.14
N ALA A 87 -1.94 -3.98 7.62
CA ALA A 87 -1.51 -2.75 6.95
C ALA A 87 0.01 -2.72 6.77
N ARG A 88 0.75 -3.15 7.80
CA ARG A 88 2.20 -3.26 7.73
C ARG A 88 2.65 -4.24 6.66
N GLN A 89 2.03 -5.42 6.58
CA GLN A 89 2.36 -6.43 5.57
C GLN A 89 2.10 -5.90 4.16
N MET A 90 0.99 -5.21 3.95
CA MET A 90 0.66 -4.60 2.66
C MET A 90 1.68 -3.54 2.27
N LEU A 91 2.08 -2.69 3.21
CA LEU A 91 3.05 -1.64 2.94
C LEU A 91 4.43 -2.23 2.60
N VAL A 92 4.88 -3.22 3.35
CA VAL A 92 6.14 -3.92 3.06
C VAL A 92 6.10 -4.57 1.68
N PHE A 93 5.02 -5.24 1.36
CA PHE A 93 4.85 -5.83 0.04
C PHE A 93 4.90 -4.78 -1.07
N GLY A 94 4.18 -3.68 -0.89
CA GLY A 94 4.17 -2.59 -1.86
C GLY A 94 5.56 -2.00 -2.09
N MET A 95 6.33 -1.78 -1.03
CA MET A 95 7.69 -1.28 -1.13
C MET A 95 8.63 -2.27 -1.83
N GLU A 96 8.54 -3.56 -1.53
CA GLU A 96 9.31 -4.58 -2.21
C GLU A 96 9.00 -4.63 -3.71
N GLU A 97 7.73 -4.54 -4.06
CA GLU A 97 7.29 -4.55 -5.46
C GLU A 97 7.77 -3.30 -6.20
N LEU A 98 7.73 -2.13 -5.59
CA LEU A 98 8.24 -0.91 -6.19
C LEU A 98 9.75 -0.99 -6.42
N ALA A 99 10.51 -1.51 -5.45
CA ALA A 99 11.94 -1.73 -5.61
C ALA A 99 12.23 -2.69 -6.78
N ARG A 100 11.45 -3.76 -6.90
CA ARG A 100 11.56 -4.72 -8.01
C ARG A 100 11.30 -4.06 -9.37
N ARG A 101 10.41 -3.07 -9.44
CA ARG A 101 10.10 -2.31 -10.66
C ARG A 101 11.14 -1.24 -10.97
N GLY A 102 12.14 -1.03 -10.12
CA GLY A 102 13.20 -0.06 -10.34
C GLY A 102 12.98 1.30 -9.73
N TYR A 103 11.94 1.49 -8.93
CA TYR A 103 11.76 2.73 -8.19
C TYR A 103 12.78 2.85 -7.07
N LYS A 104 13.23 4.07 -6.83
CA LYS A 104 14.25 4.37 -5.79
C LYS A 104 13.65 4.86 -4.50
N SER A 105 12.41 5.28 -4.53
CA SER A 105 11.71 5.79 -3.36
C SER A 105 10.21 5.55 -3.45
N VAL A 106 9.60 5.67 -2.30
CA VAL A 106 8.14 5.66 -2.15
C VAL A 106 7.74 6.91 -1.38
N HIS A 107 6.63 7.48 -1.78
CA HIS A 107 6.08 8.66 -1.13
C HIS A 107 4.57 8.56 -1.03
N PHE A 108 4.00 9.29 -0.08
CA PHE A 108 2.56 9.40 0.09
C PHE A 108 2.19 10.54 1.04
N LEU A 109 0.92 10.89 1.00
CA LEU A 109 0.35 11.88 1.91
C LEU A 109 -0.40 11.18 3.04
N VAL A 110 -0.25 11.71 4.23
CA VAL A 110 -1.01 11.27 5.41
C VAL A 110 -1.74 12.46 6.00
N ASN A 111 -3.05 12.32 6.15
CA ASN A 111 -3.86 13.36 6.78
C ASN A 111 -3.36 13.61 8.20
N LYS A 112 -3.09 14.87 8.53
CA LYS A 112 -2.59 15.26 9.87
C LYS A 112 -3.53 14.86 11.00
N LEU A 113 -4.82 14.69 10.71
CA LEU A 113 -5.80 14.27 11.70
C LEU A 113 -5.78 12.76 11.95
N ASN A 114 -5.15 11.99 11.09
CA ASN A 114 -5.06 10.55 11.23
C ASN A 114 -3.86 10.14 12.09
N VAL A 115 -3.98 10.37 13.40
CA VAL A 115 -2.91 10.13 14.38
C VAL A 115 -2.47 8.66 14.39
N LYS A 116 -3.41 7.74 14.22
CA LYS A 116 -3.09 6.30 14.19
C LYS A 116 -2.19 5.94 13.00
N ALA A 117 -2.47 6.47 11.82
CA ALA A 117 -1.64 6.27 10.65
C ALA A 117 -0.27 6.91 10.82
N LEU A 118 -0.21 8.14 11.33
CA LEU A 118 1.06 8.83 11.60
C LEU A 118 1.99 8.01 12.50
N ARG A 119 1.44 7.43 13.56
CA ARG A 119 2.21 6.57 14.47
C ARG A 119 2.68 5.29 13.80
N SER A 120 1.83 4.66 13.00
CA SER A 120 2.17 3.43 12.28
C SER A 120 3.31 3.66 11.29
N TYR A 121 3.27 4.75 10.53
CA TYR A 121 4.27 5.02 9.50
C TYR A 121 5.61 5.49 10.09
N ALA A 122 5.60 6.13 11.24
CA ALA A 122 6.84 6.54 11.91
C ALA A 122 7.76 5.34 12.20
N VAL A 123 7.18 4.17 12.47
CA VAL A 123 7.94 2.94 12.76
C VAL A 123 8.71 2.43 11.54
N PHE A 124 8.26 2.79 10.32
CA PHE A 124 8.88 2.32 9.07
C PHE A 124 10.09 3.14 8.62
N GLY A 125 10.40 4.22 9.32
CA GLY A 125 11.52 5.07 8.93
C GLY A 125 11.22 6.00 7.75
N PHE A 126 9.96 6.38 7.58
CA PHE A 126 9.62 7.44 6.63
C PHE A 126 10.05 8.80 7.15
N ASP A 127 10.62 9.61 6.28
CA ASP A 127 10.95 10.99 6.60
C ASP A 127 9.76 11.90 6.27
N THR A 128 9.45 12.82 7.16
CA THR A 128 8.51 13.90 6.87
C THR A 128 9.25 14.95 6.07
N VAL A 129 8.92 15.09 4.79
CA VAL A 129 9.65 15.98 3.87
C VAL A 129 8.89 17.26 3.57
N GLY A 130 7.64 17.36 3.98
CA GLY A 130 6.85 18.57 3.76
C GLY A 130 5.44 18.46 4.31
N GLU A 131 4.71 19.52 4.09
CA GLU A 131 3.29 19.62 4.42
C GLU A 131 2.57 20.26 3.25
N CYS A 132 1.32 19.88 3.06
CA CYS A 132 0.48 20.51 2.04
C CYS A 132 -0.98 20.50 2.45
N SER A 133 -1.76 21.25 1.70
CA SER A 133 -3.21 21.23 1.78
C SER A 133 -3.76 20.87 0.42
N LEU A 134 -4.35 19.71 0.29
CA LEU A 134 -4.98 19.24 -0.95
C LEU A 134 -6.36 18.70 -0.62
N PHE A 135 -7.26 18.76 -1.58
CA PHE A 135 -8.61 18.23 -1.42
C PHE A 135 -9.33 18.78 -0.18
N GLY A 136 -8.99 20.02 0.22
CA GLY A 136 -9.56 20.63 1.43
C GLY A 136 -9.07 20.06 2.75
N GLN A 137 -7.98 19.28 2.75
CA GLN A 137 -7.45 18.60 3.93
C GLN A 137 -5.97 18.89 4.14
N PRO A 138 -5.51 18.91 5.41
CA PRO A 138 -4.08 19.08 5.72
C PRO A 138 -3.36 17.74 5.71
N PHE A 139 -2.22 17.67 5.01
CA PHE A 139 -1.41 16.47 4.92
C PHE A 139 0.04 16.70 5.32
N LEU A 140 0.64 15.66 5.90
CA LEU A 140 2.09 15.51 5.93
C LEU A 140 2.52 14.71 4.71
N CYS A 141 3.68 15.08 4.16
CA CYS A 141 4.30 14.39 3.04
C CYS A 141 5.40 13.48 3.58
N TYR A 142 5.26 12.19 3.33
CA TYR A 142 6.23 11.18 3.73
C TYR A 142 6.97 10.63 2.53
N GLU A 143 8.27 10.43 2.70
CA GLU A 143 9.12 9.82 1.66
C GLU A 143 10.11 8.86 2.31
N LYS A 144 10.40 7.78 1.60
CA LYS A 144 11.38 6.78 2.05
C LYS A 144 12.17 6.25 0.87
N SER A 145 13.49 6.16 1.06
CA SER A 145 14.38 5.45 0.13
C SER A 145 14.07 3.95 0.15
N LEU A 146 14.00 3.35 -1.01
CA LEU A 146 13.83 1.91 -1.18
C LEU A 146 15.17 1.17 -1.27
#